data_d2966a45f59811c2647015c8897f5748
#
_entry.id   d2966a45f59811c2647015c8897f5748
#
_cell.length_a   1.000
_cell.length_b   1.000
_cell.length_c   1.000
_cell.angle_alpha   90.00
_cell.angle_beta   90.00
_cell.angle_gamma   90.00
#
_symmetry.space_group_name_H-M   'P 1'
#
loop_
_entity.id
_entity.type
_entity.pdbx_description
1 polymer ?
#
loop_
_entity_poly.entity_id
_entity_poly.type
_entity_poly.pdbx_seq_one_letter_code
_entity_poly.pdbx_strand_id
1 'polypeptide(L)'
;MLQTTWEYLMEKQNIAYMNTSVLAFLGDSVYETYVRRHVIDKGQVNADLLHRAAVRFVRADAQAFALKAMMDELTDEEQSLVKRARNKKISTKPKNADPVIYKWATAFEALIGFLYLSKNHDRMEERILEAIELIEHKKGQGND
;
A
#
# COMPACT_ATOMS: atom_id res chain seq x y z
N MET A 1 -15.13 8.68 30.71
CA MET A 1 -15.49 9.03 29.34
C MET A 1 -15.83 7.76 28.57
N LEU A 2 -16.91 7.81 27.82
CA LEU A 2 -17.31 6.64 27.01
C LEU A 2 -16.45 6.56 25.77
N GLN A 3 -15.97 5.36 25.47
CA GLN A 3 -15.21 5.10 24.27
C GLN A 3 -16.17 4.98 23.08
N THR A 4 -15.90 5.70 21.99
CA THR A 4 -16.72 5.62 20.80
C THR A 4 -16.42 4.32 20.05
N THR A 5 -17.32 3.92 19.17
CA THR A 5 -17.10 2.76 18.31
C THR A 5 -15.84 2.95 17.47
N TRP A 6 -15.65 4.19 16.98
CA TRP A 6 -14.47 4.51 16.20
C TRP A 6 -13.18 4.31 16.99
N GLU A 7 -13.14 4.84 18.24
CA GLU A 7 -11.97 4.70 19.09
C GLU A 7 -11.70 3.23 19.41
N TYR A 8 -12.74 2.44 19.64
CA TYR A 8 -12.60 1.00 19.89
C TYR A 8 -11.96 0.31 18.70
N LEU A 9 -12.39 0.64 17.49
CA LEU A 9 -11.83 0.04 16.28
C LEU A 9 -10.39 0.46 16.02
N MET A 10 -9.97 1.58 16.61
CA MET A 10 -8.62 2.10 16.45
C MET A 10 -7.63 1.53 17.44
N GLU A 11 -8.07 0.71 18.38
CA GLU A 11 -7.15 0.07 19.30
C GLU A 11 -6.29 -0.95 18.54
N LYS A 12 -4.99 -0.98 18.89
CA LYS A 12 -4.01 -1.77 18.15
C LYS A 12 -4.43 -3.23 17.99
N GLN A 13 -4.91 -3.85 19.08
CA GLN A 13 -5.27 -5.26 19.03
C GLN A 13 -6.46 -5.51 18.10
N ASN A 14 -7.38 -4.55 18.00
CA ASN A 14 -8.52 -4.68 17.10
C ASN A 14 -8.08 -4.50 15.66
N ILE A 15 -7.13 -3.61 15.43
CA ILE A 15 -6.61 -3.37 14.09
C ILE A 15 -5.91 -4.61 13.55
N ALA A 16 -5.17 -5.30 14.42
CA ALA A 16 -4.45 -6.50 14.03
C ALA A 16 -5.39 -7.60 13.52
N TYR A 17 -6.64 -7.60 13.97
CA TYR A 17 -7.63 -8.61 13.56
C TYR A 17 -8.61 -8.11 12.50
N MET A 18 -8.43 -6.88 12.03
CA MET A 18 -9.33 -6.35 11.01
C MET A 18 -9.18 -7.13 9.71
N ASN A 19 -10.25 -7.15 8.96
CA ASN A 19 -10.26 -7.75 7.63
C ASN A 19 -9.22 -7.06 6.76
N THR A 20 -8.34 -7.84 6.15
CA THR A 20 -7.26 -7.26 5.35
C THR A 20 -7.76 -6.48 4.13
N SER A 21 -8.93 -6.83 3.60
CA SER A 21 -9.50 -6.05 2.50
C SER A 21 -9.93 -4.66 2.94
N VAL A 22 -10.38 -4.54 4.20
CA VAL A 22 -10.74 -3.23 4.76
C VAL A 22 -9.48 -2.40 4.96
N LEU A 23 -8.42 -3.02 5.48
CA LEU A 23 -7.13 -2.35 5.64
C LEU A 23 -6.60 -1.89 4.28
N ALA A 24 -6.70 -2.73 3.27
CA ALA A 24 -6.23 -2.40 1.93
C ALA A 24 -7.04 -1.24 1.33
N PHE A 25 -8.35 -1.23 1.57
CA PHE A 25 -9.20 -0.15 1.09
C PHE A 25 -8.69 1.21 1.59
N LEU A 26 -8.36 1.30 2.87
CA LEU A 26 -7.81 2.54 3.42
C LEU A 26 -6.40 2.79 2.91
N GLY A 27 -5.57 1.75 2.90
CA GLY A 27 -4.18 1.89 2.48
C GLY A 27 -4.03 2.37 1.06
N ASP A 28 -4.95 1.99 0.19
CA ASP A 28 -4.97 2.47 -1.20
C ASP A 28 -5.02 4.00 -1.24
N SER A 29 -5.93 4.61 -0.50
CA SER A 29 -6.08 6.07 -0.53
C SER A 29 -4.90 6.77 0.15
N VAL A 30 -4.37 6.19 1.22
CA VAL A 30 -3.22 6.77 1.90
C VAL A 30 -2.00 6.76 0.99
N TYR A 31 -1.71 5.61 0.39
CA TYR A 31 -0.58 5.50 -0.53
C TYR A 31 -0.72 6.46 -1.70
N GLU A 32 -1.91 6.54 -2.27
CA GLU A 32 -2.13 7.41 -3.42
C GLU A 32 -1.89 8.87 -3.08
N THR A 33 -2.24 9.30 -1.86
CA THR A 33 -1.97 10.67 -1.44
C THR A 33 -0.48 10.98 -1.50
N TYR A 34 0.36 10.08 -1.00
CA TYR A 34 1.80 10.28 -1.03
C TYR A 34 2.34 10.24 -2.45
N VAL A 35 1.82 9.36 -3.29
CA VAL A 35 2.24 9.29 -4.69
C VAL A 35 1.91 10.59 -5.41
N ARG A 36 0.70 11.11 -5.22
CA ARG A 36 0.30 12.35 -5.86
C ARG A 36 1.17 13.51 -5.41
N ARG A 37 1.48 13.58 -4.11
CA ARG A 37 2.38 14.60 -3.61
C ARG A 37 3.76 14.47 -4.25
N HIS A 38 4.25 13.25 -4.38
CA HIS A 38 5.56 13.01 -4.99
C HIS A 38 5.61 13.52 -6.44
N VAL A 39 4.58 13.23 -7.24
CA VAL A 39 4.59 13.64 -8.64
C VAL A 39 4.36 15.15 -8.78
N ILE A 40 3.58 15.74 -7.88
CA ILE A 40 3.39 17.20 -7.85
C ILE A 40 4.70 17.91 -7.53
N ASP A 41 5.46 17.36 -6.58
CA ASP A 41 6.73 17.98 -6.16
C ASP A 41 7.76 18.01 -7.27
N LYS A 42 7.57 17.23 -8.32
CA LYS A 42 8.48 17.26 -9.48
C LYS A 42 8.16 18.38 -10.46
N GLY A 43 7.14 19.19 -10.18
CA GLY A 43 6.88 20.41 -10.91
C GLY A 43 5.89 20.33 -12.05
N GLN A 44 5.33 19.16 -12.33
CA GLN A 44 4.33 19.05 -13.38
C GLN A 44 3.03 19.73 -12.94
N VAL A 45 2.44 20.51 -13.84
CA VAL A 45 1.20 21.25 -13.55
C VAL A 45 0.04 20.81 -14.42
N ASN A 46 0.28 19.94 -15.38
CA ASN A 46 -0.81 19.44 -16.24
C ASN A 46 -1.44 18.21 -15.58
N ALA A 47 -2.77 18.27 -15.36
CA ALA A 47 -3.47 17.22 -14.63
C ALA A 47 -3.36 15.85 -15.29
N ASP A 48 -3.44 15.81 -16.63
CA ASP A 48 -3.35 14.53 -17.33
C ASP A 48 -1.97 13.90 -17.18
N LEU A 49 -0.92 14.72 -17.23
CA LEU A 49 0.43 14.22 -17.07
C LEU A 49 0.70 13.81 -15.64
N LEU A 50 0.12 14.53 -14.65
CA LEU A 50 0.20 14.12 -13.25
C LEU A 50 -0.45 12.76 -13.04
N HIS A 51 -1.61 12.56 -13.64
CA HIS A 51 -2.30 11.28 -13.52
C HIS A 51 -1.46 10.13 -14.09
N ARG A 52 -0.88 10.34 -15.28
CA ARG A 52 -0.04 9.32 -15.90
C ARG A 52 1.19 9.02 -15.05
N ALA A 53 1.80 10.06 -14.49
CA ALA A 53 2.97 9.86 -13.63
C ALA A 53 2.60 9.07 -12.38
N ALA A 54 1.43 9.36 -11.80
CA ALA A 54 0.99 8.66 -10.60
C ALA A 54 0.70 7.19 -10.86
N VAL A 55 0.13 6.86 -12.03
CA VAL A 55 -0.21 5.48 -12.37
C VAL A 55 1.01 4.57 -12.27
N ARG A 56 2.19 5.07 -12.66
CA ARG A 56 3.43 4.30 -12.60
C ARG A 56 3.66 3.71 -11.22
N PHE A 57 3.27 4.43 -10.17
CA PHE A 57 3.51 4.02 -8.79
C PHE A 57 2.37 3.22 -8.18
N VAL A 58 1.13 3.45 -8.66
CA VAL A 58 -0.04 2.81 -8.05
C VAL A 58 -0.48 1.54 -8.76
N ARG A 59 0.12 1.21 -9.88
CA ARG A 59 -0.20 -0.03 -10.60
C ARG A 59 0.06 -1.23 -9.69
N ALA A 60 -0.75 -2.26 -9.88
CA ALA A 60 -0.62 -3.46 -9.06
C ALA A 60 0.77 -4.09 -9.14
N ASP A 61 1.33 -4.17 -10.36
CA ASP A 61 2.65 -4.79 -10.51
C ASP A 61 3.75 -3.96 -9.84
N ALA A 62 3.62 -2.64 -9.82
CA ALA A 62 4.58 -1.78 -9.13
C ALA A 62 4.50 -2.00 -7.62
N GLN A 63 3.29 -2.04 -7.09
CA GLN A 63 3.10 -2.27 -5.65
C GLN A 63 3.62 -3.65 -5.25
N ALA A 64 3.34 -4.67 -6.07
CA ALA A 64 3.82 -6.02 -5.81
C ALA A 64 5.35 -6.07 -5.81
N PHE A 65 5.97 -5.40 -6.78
CA PHE A 65 7.42 -5.32 -6.86
C PHE A 65 8.01 -4.68 -5.60
N ALA A 66 7.45 -3.54 -5.20
CA ALA A 66 7.96 -2.82 -4.04
C ALA A 66 7.84 -3.65 -2.76
N LEU A 67 6.69 -4.29 -2.55
CA LEU A 67 6.50 -5.08 -1.34
C LEU A 67 7.46 -6.26 -1.29
N LYS A 68 7.62 -6.97 -2.40
CA LYS A 68 8.55 -8.11 -2.46
C LYS A 68 9.97 -7.66 -2.15
N ALA A 69 10.36 -6.50 -2.66
CA ALA A 69 11.72 -6.01 -2.46
C ALA A 69 12.00 -5.64 -1.01
N MET A 70 10.98 -5.26 -0.24
CA MET A 70 11.19 -4.82 1.13
C MET A 70 10.80 -5.87 2.19
N MET A 71 10.42 -7.08 1.78
CA MET A 71 9.94 -8.09 2.75
C MET A 71 10.91 -8.36 3.89
N ASP A 72 12.21 -8.41 3.60
CA ASP A 72 13.21 -8.72 4.63
C ASP A 72 13.35 -7.59 5.66
N GLU A 73 12.85 -6.41 5.34
CA GLU A 73 12.92 -5.26 6.25
C GLU A 73 11.69 -5.14 7.13
N LEU A 74 10.70 -5.98 6.91
CA LEU A 74 9.47 -5.92 7.68
C LEU A 74 9.62 -6.61 9.02
N THR A 75 8.91 -6.09 10.03
CA THR A 75 8.86 -6.75 11.33
C THR A 75 8.07 -8.04 11.22
N ASP A 76 8.17 -8.89 12.26
CA ASP A 76 7.42 -10.15 12.27
C ASP A 76 5.92 -9.89 12.18
N GLU A 77 5.44 -8.86 12.87
CA GLU A 77 4.02 -8.50 12.84
C GLU A 77 3.60 -8.06 11.44
N GLU A 78 4.44 -7.25 10.80
CA GLU A 78 4.16 -6.77 9.44
C GLU A 78 4.17 -7.93 8.44
N GLN A 79 5.15 -8.83 8.55
CA GLN A 79 5.21 -9.99 7.68
C GLN A 79 4.00 -10.88 7.85
N SER A 80 3.57 -11.07 9.09
CA SER A 80 2.40 -11.89 9.38
C SER A 80 1.15 -11.30 8.73
N LEU A 81 0.99 -9.99 8.83
CA LEU A 81 -0.14 -9.31 8.19
C LEU A 81 -0.10 -9.44 6.67
N VAL A 82 1.08 -9.24 6.10
CA VAL A 82 1.26 -9.37 4.64
C VAL A 82 0.90 -10.77 4.18
N LYS A 83 1.38 -11.79 4.89
CA LYS A 83 1.09 -13.17 4.52
C LYS A 83 -0.40 -13.46 4.59
N ARG A 84 -1.07 -12.98 5.63
CA ARG A 84 -2.52 -13.17 5.78
C ARG A 84 -3.28 -12.51 4.65
N ALA A 85 -2.89 -11.28 4.31
CA ALA A 85 -3.54 -10.55 3.23
C ALA A 85 -3.31 -11.23 1.88
N ARG A 86 -2.06 -11.66 1.63
CA ARG A 86 -1.71 -12.31 0.37
C ARG A 86 -2.41 -13.66 0.21
N ASN A 87 -2.58 -14.39 1.31
CA ASN A 87 -3.15 -15.72 1.27
C ASN A 87 -4.67 -15.74 1.35
N LYS A 88 -5.29 -14.58 1.51
CA LYS A 88 -6.75 -14.51 1.59
C LYS A 88 -7.35 -14.92 0.25
N LYS A 89 -8.44 -15.70 0.32
CA LYS A 89 -9.12 -16.14 -0.89
C LYS A 89 -9.70 -14.92 -1.61
N ILE A 90 -9.45 -14.84 -2.91
CA ILE A 90 -9.98 -13.77 -3.74
C ILE A 90 -11.40 -14.12 -4.15
N SER A 91 -12.37 -13.27 -3.79
CA SER A 91 -13.75 -13.44 -4.25
C SER A 91 -14.01 -12.62 -5.51
N THR A 92 -13.34 -11.49 -5.64
CA THR A 92 -13.45 -10.64 -6.83
C THR A 92 -12.11 -10.02 -7.12
N LYS A 93 -11.80 -9.83 -8.39
CA LYS A 93 -10.62 -9.11 -8.82
C LYS A 93 -10.91 -8.44 -10.16
N PRO A 94 -10.15 -7.42 -10.54
CA PRO A 94 -10.33 -6.83 -11.88
C PRO A 94 -10.17 -7.87 -12.96
N LYS A 95 -10.95 -7.72 -14.01
CA LYS A 95 -10.86 -8.59 -15.17
C LYS A 95 -9.46 -8.52 -15.74
N ASN A 96 -8.91 -9.66 -16.10
CA ASN A 96 -7.56 -9.78 -16.68
C ASN A 96 -6.43 -9.49 -15.71
N ALA A 97 -6.72 -9.32 -14.42
CA ALA A 97 -5.66 -9.14 -13.43
C ALA A 97 -4.97 -10.47 -13.17
N ASP A 98 -3.64 -10.42 -13.06
CA ASP A 98 -2.86 -11.59 -12.62
C ASP A 98 -3.17 -11.83 -11.14
N PRO A 99 -3.67 -13.00 -10.76
CA PRO A 99 -4.07 -13.23 -9.37
C PRO A 99 -2.94 -13.08 -8.37
N VAL A 100 -1.73 -13.51 -8.74
CA VAL A 100 -0.59 -13.42 -7.82
C VAL A 100 -0.19 -11.97 -7.61
N ILE A 101 -0.09 -11.21 -8.69
CA ILE A 101 0.25 -9.79 -8.60
C ILE A 101 -0.82 -9.05 -7.82
N TYR A 102 -2.08 -9.35 -8.08
CA TYR A 102 -3.19 -8.70 -7.37
C TYR A 102 -3.10 -8.94 -5.86
N LYS A 103 -2.78 -10.17 -5.45
CA LYS A 103 -2.66 -10.51 -4.03
C LYS A 103 -1.52 -9.75 -3.35
N TRP A 104 -0.38 -9.63 -4.02
CA TRP A 104 0.74 -8.88 -3.48
C TRP A 104 0.42 -7.39 -3.38
N ALA A 105 -0.24 -6.84 -4.39
CA ALA A 105 -0.63 -5.42 -4.37
C ALA A 105 -1.61 -5.15 -3.23
N THR A 106 -2.59 -6.03 -3.05
CA THR A 106 -3.55 -5.88 -1.97
C THR A 106 -2.85 -5.98 -0.61
N ALA A 107 -1.87 -6.89 -0.50
CA ALA A 107 -1.11 -7.01 0.75
C ALA A 107 -0.31 -5.75 1.05
N PHE A 108 0.26 -5.12 0.02
CA PHE A 108 0.97 -3.85 0.20
C PHE A 108 0.02 -2.79 0.76
N GLU A 109 -1.15 -2.66 0.16
CA GLU A 109 -2.13 -1.68 0.62
C GLU A 109 -2.60 -1.98 2.04
N ALA A 110 -2.78 -3.28 2.36
CA ALA A 110 -3.19 -3.66 3.71
C ALA A 110 -2.12 -3.28 4.74
N LEU A 111 -0.85 -3.45 4.41
CA LEU A 111 0.24 -3.04 5.28
C LEU A 111 0.19 -1.53 5.56
N ILE A 112 0.00 -0.75 4.52
CA ILE A 112 -0.07 0.71 4.69
C ILE A 112 -1.28 1.09 5.57
N GLY A 113 -2.44 0.49 5.30
CA GLY A 113 -3.63 0.76 6.10
C GLY A 113 -3.45 0.37 7.56
N PHE A 114 -2.80 -0.77 7.80
CA PHE A 114 -2.52 -1.22 9.16
C PHE A 114 -1.63 -0.22 9.90
N LEU A 115 -0.57 0.24 9.25
CA LEU A 115 0.35 1.18 9.88
C LEU A 115 -0.34 2.53 10.14
N TYR A 116 -1.20 2.95 9.23
CA TYR A 116 -1.94 4.19 9.40
C TYR A 116 -2.88 4.11 10.61
N LEU A 117 -3.67 3.06 10.69
CA LEU A 117 -4.64 2.92 11.78
C LEU A 117 -3.96 2.67 13.13
N SER A 118 -2.79 2.01 13.11
CA SER A 118 -2.01 1.77 14.32
C SER A 118 -1.29 3.02 14.80
N LYS A 119 -1.45 4.13 14.09
CA LYS A 119 -0.78 5.40 14.40
C LYS A 119 0.74 5.30 14.34
N ASN A 120 1.24 4.34 13.58
CA ASN A 120 2.67 4.17 13.37
C ASN A 120 3.09 4.94 12.12
N HIS A 121 2.93 6.26 12.19
CA HIS A 121 3.08 7.11 11.03
C HIS A 121 4.52 7.18 10.50
N ASP A 122 5.51 7.20 11.39
CA ASP A 122 6.89 7.24 10.95
C ASP A 122 7.25 5.98 10.15
N ARG A 123 6.84 4.82 10.64
CA ARG A 123 7.07 3.56 9.96
C ARG A 123 6.33 3.51 8.64
N MET A 124 5.08 3.99 8.65
CA MET A 124 4.28 4.05 7.43
C MET A 124 4.96 4.88 6.36
N GLU A 125 5.45 6.06 6.74
CA GLU A 125 6.13 6.93 5.78
C GLU A 125 7.40 6.28 5.25
N GLU A 126 8.17 5.63 6.11
CA GLU A 126 9.36 4.90 5.67
C GLU A 126 9.00 3.87 4.60
N ARG A 127 7.94 3.11 4.84
CA ARG A 127 7.55 2.07 3.88
C ARG A 127 7.04 2.65 2.57
N ILE A 128 6.26 3.73 2.67
CA ILE A 128 5.74 4.39 1.47
C ILE A 128 6.87 5.02 0.66
N LEU A 129 7.75 5.76 1.32
CA LEU A 129 8.83 6.45 0.60
C LEU A 129 9.80 5.46 -0.01
N GLU A 130 10.08 4.36 0.69
CA GLU A 130 10.93 3.33 0.11
C GLU A 130 10.27 2.68 -1.10
N ALA A 131 8.97 2.44 -1.04
CA ALA A 131 8.25 1.86 -2.18
C ALA A 131 8.35 2.78 -3.38
N ILE A 132 8.12 4.07 -3.18
CA ILE A 132 8.20 5.05 -4.26
C ILE A 132 9.61 5.07 -4.85
N GLU A 133 10.62 5.07 -4.00
CA GLU A 133 12.00 5.08 -4.47
C GLU A 133 12.36 3.82 -5.25
N LEU A 134 11.96 2.66 -4.74
CA LEU A 134 12.21 1.41 -5.43
C LEU A 134 11.57 1.38 -6.81
N ILE A 135 10.35 1.86 -6.91
CA ILE A 135 9.64 1.88 -8.20
C ILE A 135 10.29 2.88 -9.15
N GLU A 136 10.64 4.05 -8.63
CA GLU A 136 11.22 5.11 -9.45
C GLU A 136 12.55 4.69 -10.07
N HIS A 137 13.34 3.90 -9.34
CA HIS A 137 14.66 3.48 -9.78
C HIS A 137 14.67 2.09 -10.41
N LYS A 138 13.50 1.47 -10.58
CA LYS A 138 13.43 0.17 -11.23
C LYS A 138 13.79 0.32 -12.69
N LYS A 139 14.76 -0.48 -13.14
CA LYS A 139 15.19 -0.46 -14.53
C LYS A 139 14.49 -1.56 -15.32
N GLY A 140 14.57 -1.42 -16.62
CA GLY A 140 14.06 -2.40 -17.52
C GLY A 140 12.61 -2.21 -17.76
N GLN A 141 11.81 -2.99 -18.09
CA GLN A 141 10.40 -2.81 -18.26
C GLN A 141 10.06 -1.61 -19.11
N GLY A 142 10.84 -1.16 -19.58
CA GLY A 142 10.52 -0.18 -20.17
C GLY A 142 10.78 0.95 -20.34
N ASN A 143 11.06 1.05 -20.23
CA ASN A 143 11.12 2.00 -20.53
C ASN A 143 11.60 2.90 -20.18
N ASP A 144 11.99 3.01 -20.02
CA ASP A 144 12.51 3.93 -19.66
C ASP A 144 12.79 4.91 -20.10
#